data_890aebe0c48910a0e54cd44ee2272665
#
_entry.id   890aebe0c48910a0e54cd44ee2272665
#
_cell.length_a   1.000
_cell.length_b   1.000
_cell.length_c   1.000
_cell.angle_alpha   90.00
_cell.angle_beta   90.00
_cell.angle_gamma   90.00
#
_symmetry.space_group_name_H-M   'P 1'
#
loop_
_entity.id
_entity.type
_entity.pdbx_description
1 polymer ?
#
loop_
_entity_poly.entity_id
_entity_poly.type
_entity_poly.pdbx_seq_one_letter_code
_entity_poly.pdbx_strand_id
1 'polypeptide(L)'
;SLRVRLSLILGSAFVIIWALAAAWMLRDLRQQMMFSLDQRLVASARMVAGLIDQLPQPLTAKGGEAHFSADQFSVPDGMACQVSSLRGEILASNHKHDGVMDDERSGFRDQTIDDALWRTFTYNHGDVRITTADRHMEREALNQSILLAASAPVLMALLGSLGLLWIGLGKGLEPLNRMRDALRRRRADSVEPLQVAGMPSELQPLLETQNQLFLRIAQTIERERRLTDDAAHELRSPLTAIKTHLQVARMTDGAVREQALEHAEQGADRMHRTLEQLLMLARVEGSLSFEDGVQCSAEQVARQAMQDAGGGDNRRIVLRLPEEATQIYLGMPAPLAVAALRNLLDNALRHGGDEAVELDVQMADGQVGFMVRDHGPGIAEADLEHLTERFWRNGQSGGCGLGLAIVQAIVQRCAGSLRFDSRSDGLRVLLRVPARPVH
;
A
#
# COMPACT_ATOMS: atom_id res chain seq x y z
N SER A 1 4.76 -14.12 -12.05
CA SER A 1 4.84 -13.87 -10.60
C SER A 1 5.64 -12.60 -10.32
N LEU A 2 5.38 -11.91 -9.22
CA LEU A 2 6.10 -10.69 -8.81
C LEU A 2 7.61 -10.93 -8.74
N ARG A 3 8.01 -12.11 -8.24
CA ARG A 3 9.41 -12.54 -8.17
C ARG A 3 10.06 -12.53 -9.55
N VAL A 4 9.40 -13.08 -10.57
CA VAL A 4 9.94 -13.12 -11.94
C VAL A 4 10.04 -11.72 -12.53
N ARG A 5 9.05 -10.86 -12.34
CA ARG A 5 9.11 -9.47 -12.82
C ARG A 5 10.24 -8.68 -12.19
N LEU A 6 10.37 -8.75 -10.87
CA LEU A 6 11.47 -8.09 -10.15
C LEU A 6 12.84 -8.65 -10.55
N SER A 7 12.97 -9.99 -10.69
CA SER A 7 14.21 -10.61 -11.16
C SER A 7 14.58 -10.17 -12.57
N LEU A 8 13.61 -10.02 -13.47
CA LEU A 8 13.86 -9.54 -14.83
C LEU A 8 14.27 -8.06 -14.85
N ILE A 9 13.57 -7.20 -14.11
CA ILE A 9 13.89 -5.75 -14.09
C ILE A 9 15.26 -5.51 -13.45
N LEU A 10 15.48 -6.06 -12.25
CA LEU A 10 16.76 -5.88 -11.55
C LEU A 10 17.90 -6.62 -12.27
N GLY A 11 17.64 -7.84 -12.78
CA GLY A 11 18.61 -8.61 -13.53
C GLY A 11 19.03 -7.92 -14.82
N SER A 12 18.08 -7.38 -15.61
CA SER A 12 18.40 -6.64 -16.83
C SER A 12 19.19 -5.35 -16.54
N ALA A 13 18.79 -4.60 -15.53
CA ALA A 13 19.55 -3.41 -15.11
C ALA A 13 20.97 -3.78 -14.68
N PHE A 14 21.12 -4.86 -13.95
CA PHE A 14 22.42 -5.36 -13.49
C PHE A 14 23.30 -5.80 -14.66
N VAL A 15 22.74 -6.54 -15.62
CA VAL A 15 23.45 -6.97 -16.84
C VAL A 15 23.90 -5.74 -17.65
N ILE A 16 23.06 -4.73 -17.80
CA ILE A 16 23.43 -3.51 -18.54
C ILE A 16 24.58 -2.78 -17.86
N ILE A 17 24.51 -2.60 -16.54
CA ILE A 17 25.59 -1.94 -15.77
C ILE A 17 26.89 -2.71 -15.90
N TRP A 18 26.87 -4.03 -15.75
CA TRP A 18 28.05 -4.87 -15.89
C TRP A 18 28.60 -4.88 -17.31
N ALA A 19 27.72 -4.89 -18.34
CA ALA A 19 28.13 -4.82 -19.71
C ALA A 19 28.83 -3.49 -20.03
N LEU A 20 28.30 -2.37 -19.54
CA LEU A 20 28.93 -1.05 -19.69
C LEU A 20 30.28 -0.97 -18.96
N ALA A 21 30.33 -1.48 -17.73
CA ALA A 21 31.58 -1.50 -16.94
C ALA A 21 32.64 -2.39 -17.62
N ALA A 22 32.26 -3.56 -18.11
CA ALA A 22 33.15 -4.46 -18.82
C ALA A 22 33.64 -3.84 -20.13
N ALA A 23 32.77 -3.23 -20.91
CA ALA A 23 33.12 -2.56 -22.17
C ALA A 23 34.12 -1.40 -21.91
N TRP A 24 33.88 -0.61 -20.86
CA TRP A 24 34.79 0.47 -20.47
C TRP A 24 36.14 -0.09 -20.02
N MET A 25 36.15 -1.10 -19.14
CA MET A 25 37.38 -1.73 -18.63
C MET A 25 38.20 -2.36 -19.78
N LEU A 26 37.55 -3.10 -20.69
CA LEU A 26 38.24 -3.72 -21.82
C LEU A 26 38.81 -2.69 -22.79
N ARG A 27 38.10 -1.58 -23.02
CA ARG A 27 38.58 -0.48 -23.83
C ARG A 27 39.80 0.21 -23.18
N ASP A 28 39.75 0.48 -21.89
CA ASP A 28 40.85 1.12 -21.14
C ASP A 28 42.08 0.19 -21.13
N LEU A 29 41.90 -1.10 -20.84
CA LEU A 29 42.96 -2.10 -20.85
C LEU A 29 43.63 -2.17 -22.23
N ARG A 30 42.84 -2.17 -23.32
CA ARG A 30 43.36 -2.16 -24.69
C ARG A 30 44.19 -0.91 -24.99
N GLN A 31 43.71 0.26 -24.58
CA GLN A 31 44.43 1.53 -24.76
C GLN A 31 45.76 1.55 -24.01
N GLN A 32 45.76 1.12 -22.75
CA GLN A 32 46.96 1.05 -21.93
C GLN A 32 47.97 0.06 -22.49
N MET A 33 47.50 -1.09 -22.97
CA MET A 33 48.39 -2.07 -23.60
C MET A 33 49.03 -1.55 -24.88
N MET A 34 48.25 -0.93 -25.79
CA MET A 34 48.78 -0.36 -27.02
C MET A 34 49.77 0.77 -26.74
N PHE A 35 49.48 1.59 -25.76
CA PHE A 35 50.41 2.65 -25.31
C PHE A 35 51.74 2.04 -24.77
N SER A 36 51.67 0.99 -23.97
CA SER A 36 52.84 0.32 -23.43
C SER A 36 53.69 -0.34 -24.54
N LEU A 37 53.04 -0.94 -25.55
CA LEU A 37 53.76 -1.52 -26.70
C LEU A 37 54.43 -0.43 -27.57
N ASP A 38 53.75 0.71 -27.77
CA ASP A 38 54.35 1.85 -28.46
C ASP A 38 55.53 2.44 -27.70
N GLN A 39 55.45 2.52 -26.34
CA GLN A 39 56.58 2.95 -25.51
C GLN A 39 57.81 2.00 -25.61
N ARG A 40 57.61 0.68 -25.76
CA ARG A 40 58.68 -0.28 -26.01
C ARG A 40 59.38 -0.01 -27.32
N LEU A 41 58.68 0.33 -28.41
CA LEU A 41 59.28 0.71 -29.69
C LEU A 41 60.15 1.95 -29.54
N VAL A 42 59.65 2.98 -28.83
CA VAL A 42 60.43 4.20 -28.55
C VAL A 42 61.66 3.91 -27.73
N ALA A 43 61.55 3.10 -26.69
CA ALA A 43 62.65 2.78 -25.82
C ALA A 43 63.75 1.97 -26.57
N SER A 44 63.32 1.00 -27.43
CA SER A 44 64.22 0.23 -28.24
C SER A 44 64.97 1.12 -29.27
N ALA A 45 64.27 2.04 -29.94
CA ALA A 45 64.90 2.98 -30.87
C ALA A 45 65.93 3.87 -30.20
N ARG A 46 65.61 4.38 -28.98
CA ARG A 46 66.54 5.21 -28.20
C ARG A 46 67.74 4.41 -27.66
N MET A 47 67.52 3.16 -27.29
CA MET A 47 68.60 2.30 -26.86
C MET A 47 69.58 2.05 -27.99
N VAL A 48 69.09 1.77 -29.20
CA VAL A 48 69.94 1.61 -30.40
C VAL A 48 70.68 2.90 -30.74
N ALA A 49 70.03 4.08 -30.62
CA ALA A 49 70.65 5.38 -30.77
C ALA A 49 71.86 5.55 -29.79
N GLY A 50 71.64 5.22 -28.50
CA GLY A 50 72.69 5.34 -27.49
C GLY A 50 73.84 4.33 -27.72
N LEU A 51 73.58 3.16 -28.33
CA LEU A 51 74.66 2.23 -28.71
C LEU A 51 75.44 2.78 -29.89
N ILE A 52 74.83 3.42 -30.85
CA ILE A 52 75.48 4.02 -32.01
C ILE A 52 76.42 5.18 -31.54
N ASP A 53 76.03 5.98 -30.57
CA ASP A 53 76.86 7.03 -30.02
C ASP A 53 78.13 6.54 -29.30
N GLN A 54 78.18 5.28 -28.88
CA GLN A 54 79.32 4.65 -28.22
C GLN A 54 80.32 3.98 -29.21
N LEU A 55 79.98 3.94 -30.50
CA LEU A 55 80.87 3.38 -31.52
C LEU A 55 82.05 4.35 -31.82
N PRO A 56 83.26 3.85 -31.87
CA PRO A 56 84.45 4.68 -32.02
C PRO A 56 84.64 5.25 -33.44
N GLN A 57 83.87 4.88 -34.43
CA GLN A 57 83.87 5.40 -35.80
C GLN A 57 82.44 5.71 -36.28
N PRO A 58 82.21 6.82 -37.03
CA PRO A 58 80.88 7.09 -37.60
C PRO A 58 80.55 6.07 -38.62
N LEU A 59 79.29 5.50 -38.57
CA LEU A 59 78.74 4.48 -39.46
C LEU A 59 78.73 4.91 -40.97
N THR A 60 79.00 6.20 -41.25
CA THR A 60 79.01 6.81 -42.63
C THR A 60 80.35 6.94 -43.25
N ALA A 61 81.40 6.32 -42.67
CA ALA A 61 82.75 6.45 -43.29
C ALA A 61 82.83 5.69 -44.61
N LYS A 62 83.24 6.43 -45.69
CA LYS A 62 83.35 5.91 -47.04
C LYS A 62 84.32 4.74 -47.12
N GLY A 63 83.83 3.57 -47.60
CA GLY A 63 84.72 2.54 -48.14
C GLY A 63 84.82 1.19 -47.42
N GLY A 64 83.81 0.69 -46.86
CA GLY A 64 83.79 -0.72 -46.35
C GLY A 64 82.36 -1.18 -46.11
N GLU A 65 82.07 -2.39 -46.58
CA GLU A 65 80.82 -3.12 -46.26
C GLU A 65 80.77 -3.44 -44.77
N ALA A 66 80.46 -2.42 -43.97
CA ALA A 66 80.24 -2.65 -42.54
C ALA A 66 78.77 -3.16 -42.35
N HIS A 67 78.56 -4.42 -42.77
CA HIS A 67 77.40 -5.13 -42.32
C HIS A 67 77.59 -5.48 -40.86
N PHE A 68 77.04 -4.65 -39.97
CA PHE A 68 76.94 -5.01 -38.54
C PHE A 68 75.98 -6.18 -38.43
N SER A 69 76.47 -7.31 -37.84
CA SER A 69 75.64 -8.46 -37.60
C SER A 69 74.54 -8.10 -36.59
N ALA A 70 73.30 -8.49 -36.91
CA ALA A 70 72.12 -8.22 -36.08
C ALA A 70 72.26 -8.71 -34.62
N ASP A 71 73.12 -9.67 -34.35
CA ASP A 71 73.39 -10.25 -33.02
C ASP A 71 74.10 -9.25 -32.06
N GLN A 72 74.61 -8.15 -32.56
CA GLN A 72 75.24 -7.09 -31.75
C GLN A 72 74.25 -6.14 -31.14
N PHE A 73 73.03 -6.06 -31.68
CA PHE A 73 71.96 -5.25 -31.12
C PHE A 73 71.07 -6.20 -30.29
N SER A 74 71.12 -6.09 -28.98
CA SER A 74 70.24 -6.78 -28.05
C SER A 74 68.81 -6.26 -28.18
N VAL A 75 68.19 -6.48 -29.34
CA VAL A 75 66.74 -6.13 -29.56
C VAL A 75 65.91 -7.26 -29.04
N PRO A 76 64.91 -7.01 -28.24
CA PRO A 76 63.99 -8.05 -27.73
C PRO A 76 63.41 -8.92 -28.83
N ASP A 77 63.24 -10.24 -28.56
CA ASP A 77 62.63 -11.19 -29.50
C ASP A 77 61.27 -10.69 -30.01
N GLY A 78 61.03 -10.82 -31.32
CA GLY A 78 59.82 -10.40 -31.97
C GLY A 78 59.80 -8.94 -32.50
N MET A 79 60.86 -8.16 -32.23
CA MET A 79 60.98 -6.78 -32.76
C MET A 79 61.95 -6.75 -33.92
N ALA A 80 61.58 -6.07 -34.99
CA ALA A 80 62.51 -5.71 -36.07
C ALA A 80 63.10 -4.34 -35.82
N CYS A 81 64.42 -4.22 -36.09
CA CYS A 81 65.15 -2.97 -36.02
C CYS A 81 65.98 -2.80 -37.26
N GLN A 82 65.88 -1.63 -37.88
CA GLN A 82 66.68 -1.23 -39.05
C GLN A 82 67.32 0.14 -38.80
N VAL A 83 68.60 0.21 -39.06
CA VAL A 83 69.36 1.45 -39.04
C VAL A 83 69.69 1.78 -40.47
N SER A 84 69.32 2.95 -40.95
CA SER A 84 69.55 3.44 -42.32
C SER A 84 70.22 4.80 -42.26
N SER A 85 71.01 5.13 -43.27
CA SER A 85 71.50 6.47 -43.51
C SER A 85 70.33 7.39 -43.94
N LEU A 86 70.43 8.69 -43.74
CA LEU A 86 69.48 9.68 -44.28
C LEU A 86 69.34 9.63 -45.82
N ARG A 87 70.32 8.92 -46.52
CA ARG A 87 70.28 8.69 -47.99
C ARG A 87 69.54 7.41 -48.36
N GLY A 88 69.03 6.62 -47.40
CA GLY A 88 68.27 5.40 -47.61
C GLY A 88 69.13 4.12 -47.68
N GLU A 89 70.47 4.21 -47.45
CA GLU A 89 71.32 3.05 -47.39
C GLU A 89 71.12 2.29 -46.05
N ILE A 90 70.84 0.98 -46.05
CA ILE A 90 70.68 0.15 -44.84
C ILE A 90 72.06 -0.11 -44.28
N LEU A 91 72.32 0.38 -43.08
CA LEU A 91 73.60 0.22 -42.37
C LEU A 91 73.59 -1.03 -41.48
N ALA A 92 72.45 -1.36 -40.88
CA ALA A 92 72.26 -2.56 -40.08
C ALA A 92 70.79 -2.93 -40.01
N SER A 93 70.50 -4.25 -40.01
CA SER A 93 69.14 -4.78 -39.84
C SER A 93 69.20 -6.13 -39.11
N ASN A 94 68.29 -6.38 -38.19
CA ASN A 94 68.11 -7.69 -37.54
C ASN A 94 67.07 -8.54 -38.30
N HIS A 95 66.49 -8.02 -39.38
CA HIS A 95 65.49 -8.71 -40.17
C HIS A 95 66.07 -9.14 -41.51
N LYS A 96 65.84 -10.41 -41.92
CA LYS A 96 66.47 -11.03 -43.10
C LYS A 96 65.72 -10.72 -44.42
N HIS A 97 64.75 -9.83 -44.43
CA HIS A 97 63.94 -9.54 -45.62
C HIS A 97 64.40 -8.25 -46.26
N ASP A 98 64.42 -8.21 -47.61
CA ASP A 98 64.85 -7.04 -48.41
C ASP A 98 63.84 -5.89 -48.42
N GLY A 99 62.82 -5.95 -47.58
CA GLY A 99 61.84 -4.86 -47.41
C GLY A 99 62.44 -3.69 -46.64
N VAL A 100 62.64 -2.58 -47.36
CA VAL A 100 63.12 -1.33 -46.75
C VAL A 100 62.02 -0.74 -45.84
N MET A 101 62.28 -0.75 -44.51
CA MET A 101 61.45 -0.03 -43.53
C MET A 101 61.81 1.47 -43.54
N ASP A 102 61.85 2.06 -44.74
CA ASP A 102 62.30 3.46 -44.87
C ASP A 102 61.09 4.39 -44.97
N ASP A 103 60.95 5.21 -43.96
CA ASP A 103 60.03 6.31 -43.91
C ASP A 103 60.78 7.60 -43.61
N GLU A 104 60.71 8.57 -44.48
CA GLU A 104 61.32 9.88 -44.32
C GLU A 104 60.85 10.68 -43.13
N ARG A 105 59.70 10.27 -42.53
CA ARG A 105 59.10 10.99 -41.41
C ARG A 105 59.29 10.27 -40.08
N SER A 106 59.79 10.99 -39.09
CA SER A 106 59.88 10.45 -37.72
C SER A 106 58.48 10.29 -37.10
N GLY A 107 58.32 9.23 -36.25
CA GLY A 107 57.11 8.97 -35.50
C GLY A 107 56.53 7.57 -35.74
N PHE A 108 55.32 7.37 -35.23
CA PHE A 108 54.63 6.07 -35.37
C PHE A 108 53.85 5.97 -36.69
N ARG A 109 53.94 4.78 -37.31
CA ARG A 109 53.18 4.42 -38.50
C ARG A 109 52.85 2.95 -38.56
N ASP A 110 51.77 2.66 -39.29
CA ASP A 110 51.45 1.29 -39.69
C ASP A 110 51.87 1.11 -41.17
N GLN A 111 52.74 0.13 -41.43
CA GLN A 111 53.25 -0.19 -42.75
C GLN A 111 53.05 -1.66 -43.07
N THR A 112 52.76 -1.97 -44.33
CA THR A 112 52.68 -3.36 -44.82
C THR A 112 54.03 -3.74 -45.40
N ILE A 113 54.72 -4.71 -44.80
CA ILE A 113 56.00 -5.24 -45.25
C ILE A 113 55.79 -6.74 -45.42
N ASP A 114 56.09 -7.27 -46.63
CA ASP A 114 55.93 -8.71 -46.96
C ASP A 114 54.53 -9.23 -46.62
N ASP A 115 53.46 -8.58 -47.03
CA ASP A 115 52.08 -8.88 -46.75
C ASP A 115 51.68 -8.91 -45.28
N ALA A 116 52.60 -8.54 -44.39
CA ALA A 116 52.30 -8.40 -42.95
C ALA A 116 52.21 -6.90 -42.55
N LEU A 117 51.23 -6.59 -41.71
CA LEU A 117 51.05 -5.27 -41.10
C LEU A 117 52.00 -5.13 -39.93
N TRP A 118 52.84 -4.10 -40.00
CA TRP A 118 53.81 -3.77 -38.96
C TRP A 118 53.48 -2.37 -38.37
N ARG A 119 53.61 -2.26 -37.06
CA ARG A 119 53.67 -0.95 -36.35
C ARG A 119 55.10 -0.51 -36.26
N THR A 120 55.47 0.60 -36.92
CA THR A 120 56.82 1.11 -36.95
C THR A 120 56.93 2.43 -36.14
N PHE A 121 58.12 2.61 -35.56
CA PHE A 121 58.52 3.86 -34.96
C PHE A 121 59.86 4.29 -35.50
N THR A 122 59.90 5.43 -36.17
CA THR A 122 61.13 5.99 -36.78
C THR A 122 61.65 7.12 -35.94
N TYR A 123 62.95 7.04 -35.57
CA TYR A 123 63.67 8.03 -34.82
C TYR A 123 64.89 8.48 -35.57
N ASN A 124 65.02 9.80 -35.85
CA ASN A 124 66.19 10.35 -36.53
C ASN A 124 67.20 10.78 -35.47
N HIS A 125 68.46 10.28 -35.60
CA HIS A 125 69.52 10.60 -34.69
C HIS A 125 70.80 10.93 -35.48
N GLY A 126 71.18 12.25 -35.50
CA GLY A 126 72.28 12.71 -36.32
C GLY A 126 72.10 12.40 -37.81
N ASP A 127 73.04 11.68 -38.42
CA ASP A 127 73.05 11.30 -39.86
C ASP A 127 72.39 9.92 -40.08
N VAL A 128 71.88 9.28 -39.06
CA VAL A 128 71.25 7.96 -39.16
C VAL A 128 69.80 8.01 -38.75
N ARG A 129 69.07 7.09 -39.35
CA ARG A 129 67.63 6.87 -39.07
C ARG A 129 67.48 5.46 -38.46
N ILE A 130 66.82 5.37 -37.34
CA ILE A 130 66.58 4.13 -36.60
C ILE A 130 65.10 3.84 -36.66
N THR A 131 64.69 2.75 -37.27
CA THR A 131 63.30 2.30 -37.34
C THR A 131 63.15 1.01 -36.59
N THR A 132 62.30 1.00 -35.57
CA THR A 132 61.89 -0.18 -34.83
C THR A 132 60.51 -0.56 -35.22
N ALA A 133 60.24 -1.85 -35.34
CA ALA A 133 58.95 -2.36 -35.81
C ALA A 133 58.53 -3.57 -34.99
N ASP A 134 57.19 -3.73 -34.87
CA ASP A 134 56.55 -4.87 -34.18
C ASP A 134 55.42 -5.38 -35.06
N ARG A 135 55.26 -6.69 -35.17
CA ARG A 135 54.23 -7.33 -36.00
C ARG A 135 52.82 -7.11 -35.39
N HIS A 136 51.90 -6.66 -36.21
CA HIS A 136 50.51 -6.49 -35.77
C HIS A 136 49.87 -7.78 -35.30
N MET A 137 50.18 -8.92 -35.91
CA MET A 137 49.69 -10.25 -35.51
C MET A 137 50.11 -10.65 -34.08
N GLU A 138 51.33 -10.29 -33.66
CA GLU A 138 51.77 -10.59 -32.28
C GLU A 138 51.05 -9.70 -31.26
N ARG A 139 50.80 -8.44 -31.59
CA ARG A 139 49.99 -7.53 -30.82
C ARG A 139 48.55 -7.99 -30.69
N GLU A 140 47.99 -8.56 -31.76
CA GLU A 140 46.61 -9.05 -31.78
C GLU A 140 46.45 -10.36 -30.99
N ALA A 141 47.42 -11.29 -31.07
CA ALA A 141 47.45 -12.49 -30.26
C ALA A 141 47.54 -12.19 -28.75
N LEU A 142 48.39 -11.23 -28.37
CA LEU A 142 48.46 -10.76 -26.98
C LEU A 142 47.16 -10.12 -26.53
N ASN A 143 46.55 -9.30 -27.38
CA ASN A 143 45.27 -8.67 -27.10
C ASN A 143 44.15 -9.70 -26.87
N GLN A 144 44.08 -10.77 -27.69
CA GLN A 144 43.09 -11.83 -27.55
C GLN A 144 43.28 -12.61 -26.26
N SER A 145 44.54 -12.97 -25.91
CA SER A 145 44.80 -13.71 -24.67
C SER A 145 44.47 -12.91 -23.42
N ILE A 146 44.75 -11.60 -23.40
CA ILE A 146 44.43 -10.70 -22.31
C ILE A 146 42.90 -10.50 -22.21
N LEU A 147 42.20 -10.32 -23.33
CA LEU A 147 40.74 -10.21 -23.37
C LEU A 147 40.09 -11.48 -22.83
N LEU A 148 40.56 -12.68 -23.18
CA LEU A 148 40.06 -13.93 -22.64
C LEU A 148 40.33 -14.05 -21.14
N ALA A 149 41.52 -13.72 -20.69
CA ALA A 149 41.88 -13.75 -19.28
C ALA A 149 41.07 -12.78 -18.43
N ALA A 150 40.81 -11.57 -18.97
CA ALA A 150 40.00 -10.53 -18.28
C ALA A 150 38.50 -10.84 -18.30
N SER A 151 37.97 -11.51 -19.34
CA SER A 151 36.55 -11.82 -19.47
C SER A 151 36.07 -12.86 -18.47
N ALA A 152 36.90 -13.88 -18.12
CA ALA A 152 36.54 -14.95 -17.22
C ALA A 152 36.10 -14.48 -15.81
N PRO A 153 36.87 -13.61 -15.09
CA PRO A 153 36.46 -13.11 -13.78
C PRO A 153 35.20 -12.21 -13.86
N VAL A 154 35.05 -11.44 -14.92
CA VAL A 154 33.87 -10.59 -15.12
C VAL A 154 32.61 -11.45 -15.29
N LEU A 155 32.71 -12.51 -16.08
CA LEU A 155 31.59 -13.43 -16.32
C LEU A 155 31.21 -14.20 -15.04
N MET A 156 32.20 -14.61 -14.28
CA MET A 156 32.02 -15.30 -12.98
C MET A 156 31.34 -14.34 -11.97
N ALA A 157 31.79 -13.10 -11.88
CA ALA A 157 31.19 -12.10 -11.01
C ALA A 157 29.74 -11.78 -11.41
N LEU A 158 29.45 -11.69 -12.70
CA LEU A 158 28.09 -11.47 -13.23
C LEU A 158 27.16 -12.64 -12.88
N LEU A 159 27.58 -13.88 -13.14
CA LEU A 159 26.78 -15.06 -12.81
C LEU A 159 26.57 -15.21 -11.30
N GLY A 160 27.62 -14.99 -10.52
CA GLY A 160 27.54 -15.02 -9.04
C GLY A 160 26.57 -13.98 -8.49
N SER A 161 26.62 -12.76 -9.01
CA SER A 161 25.73 -11.69 -8.58
C SER A 161 24.26 -11.92 -8.97
N LEU A 162 24.01 -12.45 -10.17
CA LEU A 162 22.66 -12.86 -10.58
C LEU A 162 22.12 -14.00 -9.72
N GLY A 163 22.97 -14.97 -9.35
CA GLY A 163 22.63 -16.06 -8.44
C GLY A 163 22.25 -15.54 -7.04
N LEU A 164 23.07 -14.64 -6.48
CA LEU A 164 22.79 -14.00 -5.20
C LEU A 164 21.48 -13.17 -5.22
N LEU A 165 21.23 -12.44 -6.30
CA LEU A 165 20.01 -11.67 -6.49
C LEU A 165 18.78 -12.60 -6.52
N TRP A 166 18.86 -13.71 -7.23
CA TRP A 166 17.78 -14.70 -7.29
C TRP A 166 17.46 -15.33 -5.94
N ILE A 167 18.49 -15.69 -5.16
CA ILE A 167 18.35 -16.26 -3.81
C ILE A 167 17.81 -15.18 -2.85
N GLY A 168 18.36 -13.96 -2.89
CA GLY A 168 17.94 -12.85 -2.05
C GLY A 168 16.48 -12.47 -2.25
N LEU A 169 16.03 -12.34 -3.51
CA LEU A 169 14.61 -12.10 -3.83
C LEU A 169 13.71 -13.25 -3.36
N GLY A 170 14.18 -14.49 -3.49
CA GLY A 170 13.44 -15.67 -3.03
C GLY A 170 13.16 -15.62 -1.53
N LYS A 171 14.21 -15.37 -0.74
CA LYS A 171 14.12 -15.28 0.73
C LYS A 171 13.39 -14.02 1.19
N GLY A 172 13.64 -12.88 0.54
CA GLY A 172 13.00 -11.62 0.89
C GLY A 172 11.49 -11.61 0.66
N LEU A 173 10.98 -12.35 -0.34
CA LEU A 173 9.55 -12.46 -0.63
C LEU A 173 8.85 -13.63 0.07
N GLU A 174 9.57 -14.47 0.79
CA GLU A 174 9.03 -15.64 1.49
C GLU A 174 7.97 -15.26 2.55
N PRO A 175 8.16 -14.21 3.38
CA PRO A 175 7.17 -13.79 4.37
C PRO A 175 5.82 -13.42 3.74
N LEU A 176 5.82 -12.76 2.59
CA LEU A 176 4.60 -12.44 1.85
C LEU A 176 3.87 -13.70 1.34
N ASN A 177 4.62 -14.69 0.89
CA ASN A 177 4.02 -15.98 0.51
C ASN A 177 3.42 -16.71 1.71
N ARG A 178 4.10 -16.70 2.86
CA ARG A 178 3.58 -17.28 4.11
C ARG A 178 2.29 -16.59 4.54
N MET A 179 2.24 -15.26 4.48
CA MET A 179 1.04 -14.48 4.79
C MET A 179 -0.11 -14.82 3.82
N ARG A 180 0.14 -14.87 2.51
CA ARG A 180 -0.84 -15.29 1.52
C ARG A 180 -1.38 -16.69 1.81
N ASP A 181 -0.51 -17.65 2.12
CA ASP A 181 -0.91 -19.03 2.35
C ASP A 181 -1.67 -19.19 3.68
N ALA A 182 -1.31 -18.42 4.71
CA ALA A 182 -2.06 -18.34 5.96
C ALA A 182 -3.47 -17.77 5.73
N LEU A 183 -3.59 -16.71 4.91
CA LEU A 183 -4.88 -16.14 4.52
C LEU A 183 -5.74 -17.12 3.71
N ARG A 184 -5.14 -17.85 2.77
CA ARG A 184 -5.86 -18.85 1.94
C ARG A 184 -6.38 -20.04 2.73
N ARG A 185 -5.67 -20.45 3.77
CA ARG A 185 -6.07 -21.58 4.64
C ARG A 185 -7.12 -21.18 5.68
N ARG A 186 -7.36 -19.88 5.85
CA ARG A 186 -8.30 -19.35 6.82
C ARG A 186 -9.73 -19.67 6.39
N ARG A 187 -10.54 -20.15 7.32
CA ARG A 187 -11.98 -20.33 7.13
C ARG A 187 -12.66 -18.96 7.16
N ALA A 188 -13.74 -18.81 6.42
CA ALA A 188 -14.50 -17.56 6.37
C ALA A 188 -15.02 -17.12 7.74
N ASP A 189 -15.27 -18.07 8.64
CA ASP A 189 -15.84 -17.85 9.97
C ASP A 189 -14.77 -17.65 11.07
N SER A 190 -13.48 -17.73 10.73
CA SER A 190 -12.42 -17.62 11.72
C SER A 190 -12.21 -16.16 12.14
N VAL A 191 -12.36 -15.88 13.43
CA VAL A 191 -12.21 -14.55 14.05
C VAL A 191 -10.82 -14.35 14.64
N GLU A 192 -10.03 -15.42 14.73
CA GLU A 192 -8.71 -15.39 15.36
C GLU A 192 -7.74 -14.47 14.61
N PRO A 193 -6.86 -13.72 15.31
CA PRO A 193 -5.86 -12.90 14.66
C PRO A 193 -4.89 -13.76 13.83
N LEU A 194 -4.52 -13.26 12.64
CA LEU A 194 -3.54 -13.91 11.80
C LEU A 194 -2.16 -13.80 12.45
N GLN A 195 -1.55 -14.96 12.76
CA GLN A 195 -0.20 -15.04 13.29
C GLN A 195 0.71 -15.64 12.22
N VAL A 196 1.76 -14.93 11.85
CA VAL A 196 2.79 -15.42 10.92
C VAL A 196 4.15 -15.32 11.60
N ALA A 197 4.75 -16.45 11.89
CA ALA A 197 6.05 -16.51 12.55
C ALA A 197 7.16 -15.93 11.64
N GLY A 198 8.09 -15.17 12.22
CA GLY A 198 9.25 -14.62 11.52
C GLY A 198 8.89 -13.51 10.52
N MET A 199 7.87 -12.70 10.82
CA MET A 199 7.52 -11.54 10.01
C MET A 199 8.55 -10.42 10.18
N PRO A 200 9.12 -9.88 9.09
CA PRO A 200 9.97 -8.68 9.16
C PRO A 200 9.23 -7.49 9.75
N SER A 201 9.98 -6.59 10.41
CA SER A 201 9.45 -5.36 11.02
C SER A 201 8.69 -4.48 10.04
N GLU A 202 9.11 -4.45 8.78
CA GLU A 202 8.52 -3.67 7.70
C GLU A 202 7.13 -4.16 7.29
N LEU A 203 6.82 -5.43 7.55
CA LEU A 203 5.53 -6.04 7.23
C LEU A 203 4.59 -6.17 8.45
N GLN A 204 5.08 -5.94 9.66
CA GLN A 204 4.27 -5.98 10.88
C GLN A 204 3.07 -5.00 10.85
N PRO A 205 3.23 -3.72 10.42
CA PRO A 205 2.10 -2.80 10.35
C PRO A 205 0.99 -3.26 9.40
N LEU A 206 1.35 -3.96 8.32
CA LEU A 206 0.39 -4.54 7.39
C LEU A 206 -0.41 -5.67 8.05
N LEU A 207 0.27 -6.55 8.79
CA LEU A 207 -0.37 -7.64 9.54
C LEU A 207 -1.31 -7.10 10.62
N GLU A 208 -0.90 -6.08 11.36
CA GLU A 208 -1.70 -5.41 12.38
C GLU A 208 -2.97 -4.77 11.79
N THR A 209 -2.81 -3.99 10.70
CA THR A 209 -3.95 -3.37 10.01
C THR A 209 -4.94 -4.41 9.53
N GLN A 210 -4.46 -5.53 9.01
CA GLN A 210 -5.29 -6.62 8.55
C GLN A 210 -6.02 -7.32 9.70
N ASN A 211 -5.35 -7.54 10.83
CA ASN A 211 -5.97 -8.09 12.03
C ASN A 211 -7.05 -7.15 12.60
N GLN A 212 -6.82 -5.84 12.60
CA GLN A 212 -7.83 -4.86 12.99
C GLN A 212 -9.07 -4.91 12.08
N LEU A 213 -8.88 -5.08 10.77
CA LEU A 213 -9.99 -5.24 9.83
C LEU A 213 -10.80 -6.51 10.14
N PHE A 214 -10.13 -7.63 10.41
CA PHE A 214 -10.80 -8.86 10.80
C PHE A 214 -11.60 -8.72 12.10
N LEU A 215 -11.05 -8.04 13.10
CA LEU A 215 -11.77 -7.76 14.34
C LEU A 215 -13.04 -6.93 14.10
N ARG A 216 -12.97 -5.90 13.24
CA ARG A 216 -14.16 -5.12 12.87
C ARG A 216 -15.21 -5.95 12.15
N ILE A 217 -14.80 -6.78 11.19
CA ILE A 217 -15.71 -7.69 10.47
C ILE A 217 -16.36 -8.66 11.45
N ALA A 218 -15.59 -9.27 12.34
CA ALA A 218 -16.08 -10.18 13.36
C ALA A 218 -17.13 -9.52 14.28
N GLN A 219 -16.85 -8.30 14.75
CA GLN A 219 -17.79 -7.55 15.56
C GLN A 219 -19.09 -7.23 14.81
N THR A 220 -18.98 -6.94 13.51
CA THR A 220 -20.16 -6.68 12.68
C THR A 220 -21.00 -7.93 12.50
N ILE A 221 -20.39 -9.07 12.18
CA ILE A 221 -21.09 -10.36 12.03
C ILE A 221 -21.76 -10.77 13.35
N GLU A 222 -21.07 -10.60 14.47
CA GLU A 222 -21.63 -10.93 15.78
C GLU A 222 -22.82 -10.04 16.15
N ARG A 223 -22.77 -8.73 15.82
CA ARG A 223 -23.92 -7.83 15.99
C ARG A 223 -25.10 -8.23 15.11
N GLU A 224 -24.84 -8.61 13.86
CA GLU A 224 -25.88 -9.05 12.92
C GLU A 224 -26.53 -10.37 13.36
N ARG A 225 -25.73 -11.33 13.85
CA ARG A 225 -26.24 -12.59 14.41
C ARG A 225 -27.14 -12.33 15.62
N ARG A 226 -26.69 -11.52 16.57
CA ARG A 226 -27.51 -11.17 17.74
C ARG A 226 -28.81 -10.51 17.34
N LEU A 227 -28.78 -9.54 16.40
CA LEU A 227 -29.98 -8.89 15.90
C LEU A 227 -30.96 -9.90 15.30
N THR A 228 -30.44 -10.87 14.54
CA THR A 228 -31.28 -11.90 13.89
C THR A 228 -31.89 -12.84 14.91
N ASP A 229 -31.12 -13.32 15.89
CA ASP A 229 -31.57 -14.21 16.94
C ASP A 229 -32.63 -13.52 17.83
N ASP A 230 -32.36 -12.29 18.25
CA ASP A 230 -33.27 -11.49 19.07
C ASP A 230 -34.57 -11.21 18.32
N ALA A 231 -34.47 -10.84 17.02
CA ALA A 231 -35.67 -10.64 16.17
C ALA A 231 -36.52 -11.91 16.05
N ALA A 232 -35.86 -13.06 15.85
CA ALA A 232 -36.56 -14.34 15.75
C ALA A 232 -37.31 -14.70 17.06
N HIS A 233 -36.70 -14.42 18.22
CA HIS A 233 -37.32 -14.63 19.51
C HIS A 233 -38.52 -13.73 19.74
N GLU A 234 -38.40 -12.44 19.48
CA GLU A 234 -39.45 -11.45 19.71
C GLU A 234 -40.63 -11.52 18.72
N LEU A 235 -40.41 -12.10 17.53
CA LEU A 235 -41.49 -12.36 16.57
C LEU A 235 -42.21 -13.68 16.84
N ARG A 236 -41.55 -14.66 17.43
CA ARG A 236 -42.15 -15.98 17.74
C ARG A 236 -43.26 -15.87 18.80
N SER A 237 -43.07 -15.04 19.82
CA SER A 237 -44.02 -14.88 20.92
C SER A 237 -45.39 -14.36 20.46
N PRO A 238 -45.50 -13.19 19.79
CA PRO A 238 -46.78 -12.67 19.29
C PRO A 238 -47.40 -13.58 18.24
N LEU A 239 -46.60 -14.21 17.37
CA LEU A 239 -47.11 -15.18 16.40
C LEU A 239 -47.77 -16.39 17.07
N THR A 240 -47.19 -16.88 18.15
CA THR A 240 -47.77 -17.98 18.92
C THR A 240 -49.09 -17.55 19.58
N ALA A 241 -49.13 -16.34 20.16
CA ALA A 241 -50.35 -15.77 20.75
C ALA A 241 -51.47 -15.62 19.71
N ILE A 242 -51.16 -15.05 18.55
CA ILE A 242 -52.13 -14.93 17.41
C ILE A 242 -52.70 -16.31 17.03
N LYS A 243 -51.81 -17.30 16.84
CA LYS A 243 -52.19 -18.67 16.49
C LYS A 243 -53.10 -19.30 17.54
N THR A 244 -52.82 -19.11 18.82
CA THR A 244 -53.62 -19.61 19.93
C THR A 244 -54.98 -18.96 19.95
N HIS A 245 -55.07 -17.62 19.83
CA HIS A 245 -56.38 -16.94 19.83
C HIS A 245 -57.21 -17.30 18.60
N LEU A 246 -56.62 -17.45 17.42
CA LEU A 246 -57.31 -17.93 16.23
C LEU A 246 -57.83 -19.39 16.41
N GLN A 247 -57.06 -20.25 17.11
CA GLN A 247 -57.54 -21.60 17.43
C GLN A 247 -58.77 -21.55 18.38
N VAL A 248 -58.74 -20.70 19.43
CA VAL A 248 -59.87 -20.49 20.34
C VAL A 248 -61.06 -19.97 19.55
N ALA A 249 -60.90 -18.96 18.68
CA ALA A 249 -61.95 -18.42 17.85
C ALA A 249 -62.61 -19.45 16.90
N ARG A 250 -61.85 -20.47 16.49
CA ARG A 250 -62.38 -21.59 15.66
C ARG A 250 -63.13 -22.63 16.45
N MET A 251 -62.94 -22.71 17.77
CA MET A 251 -63.51 -23.73 18.66
C MET A 251 -64.69 -23.19 19.50
N THR A 252 -64.93 -21.86 19.44
CA THR A 252 -65.94 -21.18 20.27
C THR A 252 -66.84 -20.29 19.41
N ASP A 253 -68.03 -19.96 19.96
CA ASP A 253 -69.00 -19.06 19.32
C ASP A 253 -69.38 -17.91 20.21
N GLY A 254 -70.11 -16.88 19.65
CA GLY A 254 -70.57 -15.70 20.37
C GLY A 254 -69.45 -14.80 20.88
N ALA A 255 -69.63 -14.21 22.04
CA ALA A 255 -68.74 -13.22 22.65
C ALA A 255 -67.28 -13.73 22.85
N VAL A 256 -67.09 -15.02 23.14
CA VAL A 256 -65.75 -15.63 23.33
C VAL A 256 -64.98 -15.63 22.02
N ARG A 257 -65.66 -15.92 20.90
CA ARG A 257 -65.08 -15.90 19.58
C ARG A 257 -64.67 -14.47 19.19
N GLU A 258 -65.56 -13.48 19.43
CA GLU A 258 -65.26 -12.09 19.12
C GLU A 258 -64.08 -11.57 19.94
N GLN A 259 -64.00 -11.86 21.23
CA GLN A 259 -62.87 -11.53 22.07
C GLN A 259 -61.56 -12.21 21.64
N ALA A 260 -61.63 -13.46 21.22
CA ALA A 260 -60.45 -14.17 20.70
C ALA A 260 -59.94 -13.55 19.38
N LEU A 261 -60.84 -13.11 18.50
CA LEU A 261 -60.48 -12.42 17.26
C LEU A 261 -59.85 -11.03 17.56
N GLU A 262 -60.40 -10.29 18.49
CA GLU A 262 -59.84 -9.01 18.94
C GLU A 262 -58.47 -9.16 19.53
N HIS A 263 -58.22 -10.18 20.36
CA HIS A 263 -56.88 -10.48 20.88
C HIS A 263 -55.90 -10.92 19.78
N ALA A 264 -56.39 -11.63 18.75
CA ALA A 264 -55.56 -12.00 17.61
C ALA A 264 -55.17 -10.76 16.79
N GLU A 265 -56.09 -9.82 16.57
CA GLU A 265 -55.83 -8.55 15.89
C GLU A 265 -54.83 -7.70 16.67
N GLN A 266 -55.00 -7.53 17.98
CA GLN A 266 -54.05 -6.85 18.86
C GLN A 266 -52.66 -7.50 18.81
N GLY A 267 -52.60 -8.83 18.69
CA GLY A 267 -51.37 -9.59 18.51
C GLY A 267 -50.68 -9.27 17.19
N ALA A 268 -51.44 -9.13 16.09
CA ALA A 268 -50.95 -8.79 14.78
C ALA A 268 -50.40 -7.35 14.72
N ASP A 269 -51.13 -6.41 15.32
CA ASP A 269 -50.67 -5.00 15.44
C ASP A 269 -49.39 -4.87 16.25
N ARG A 270 -49.24 -5.68 17.30
CA ARG A 270 -47.99 -5.71 18.10
C ARG A 270 -46.85 -6.25 17.28
N MET A 271 -47.08 -7.33 16.52
CA MET A 271 -46.06 -7.92 15.65
C MET A 271 -45.63 -6.93 14.54
N HIS A 272 -46.59 -6.21 13.94
CA HIS A 272 -46.32 -5.21 12.93
C HIS A 272 -45.43 -4.08 13.47
N ARG A 273 -45.76 -3.52 14.65
CA ARG A 273 -44.93 -2.51 15.32
C ARG A 273 -43.55 -3.01 15.66
N THR A 274 -43.39 -4.24 16.12
CA THR A 274 -42.09 -4.85 16.40
C THR A 274 -41.27 -4.95 15.13
N LEU A 275 -41.86 -5.38 14.00
CA LEU A 275 -41.19 -5.45 12.71
C LEU A 275 -40.71 -4.08 12.21
N GLU A 276 -41.57 -3.04 12.31
CA GLU A 276 -41.17 -1.66 11.94
C GLU A 276 -39.99 -1.17 12.78
N GLN A 277 -39.99 -1.43 14.07
CA GLN A 277 -38.90 -1.06 14.97
C GLN A 277 -37.59 -1.80 14.65
N LEU A 278 -37.67 -3.09 14.32
CA LEU A 278 -36.53 -3.87 13.87
C LEU A 278 -35.96 -3.37 12.55
N LEU A 279 -36.82 -3.06 11.58
CA LEU A 279 -36.42 -2.48 10.29
C LEU A 279 -35.78 -1.10 10.47
N MET A 280 -36.30 -0.28 11.38
CA MET A 280 -35.72 1.02 11.70
C MET A 280 -34.34 0.88 12.34
N LEU A 281 -34.21 -0.03 13.31
CA LEU A 281 -32.91 -0.32 13.95
C LEU A 281 -31.87 -0.81 12.94
N ALA A 282 -32.25 -1.74 12.06
CA ALA A 282 -31.39 -2.24 11.00
C ALA A 282 -30.95 -1.13 10.01
N ARG A 283 -31.84 -0.20 9.68
CA ARG A 283 -31.49 0.98 8.84
C ARG A 283 -30.55 1.93 9.55
N VAL A 284 -30.75 2.16 10.85
CA VAL A 284 -29.90 3.07 11.64
C VAL A 284 -28.51 2.48 11.85
N GLU A 285 -28.39 1.17 12.09
CA GLU A 285 -27.11 0.49 12.31
C GLU A 285 -26.39 0.11 11.01
N GLY A 286 -27.13 -0.02 9.90
CA GLY A 286 -26.58 -0.29 8.57
C GLY A 286 -25.88 0.92 7.97
N SER A 287 -25.04 0.65 6.96
CA SER A 287 -24.29 1.69 6.21
C SER A 287 -25.15 2.44 5.17
N LEU A 288 -26.47 2.23 5.15
CA LEU A 288 -27.34 2.93 4.23
C LEU A 288 -27.28 4.43 4.52
N SER A 289 -26.83 5.20 3.53
CA SER A 289 -26.90 6.66 3.56
C SER A 289 -28.37 7.03 3.67
N PHE A 290 -28.77 7.64 4.77
CA PHE A 290 -29.94 8.46 4.72
C PHE A 290 -29.56 9.62 3.81
N GLU A 291 -30.20 9.73 2.63
CA GLU A 291 -30.03 10.90 1.79
C GLU A 291 -30.10 12.12 2.71
N ASP A 292 -29.17 13.06 2.54
CA ASP A 292 -29.18 14.34 3.25
C ASP A 292 -30.47 15.07 2.87
N GLY A 293 -31.57 14.59 3.41
CA GLY A 293 -32.89 15.07 3.17
C GLY A 293 -33.05 16.45 3.79
N VAL A 294 -34.05 17.13 3.31
CA VAL A 294 -34.53 18.44 3.69
C VAL A 294 -34.14 18.83 5.12
N GLN A 295 -33.43 19.92 5.28
CA GLN A 295 -33.14 20.53 6.59
C GLN A 295 -34.43 20.77 7.33
N CYS A 296 -34.58 20.21 8.54
CA CYS A 296 -35.75 20.44 9.38
C CYS A 296 -35.40 21.31 10.58
N SER A 297 -36.27 22.22 10.91
CA SER A 297 -36.16 23.00 12.14
C SER A 297 -36.51 22.12 13.36
N ALA A 298 -36.00 22.51 14.52
CA ALA A 298 -36.32 21.83 15.78
C ALA A 298 -37.82 21.84 16.07
N GLU A 299 -38.51 22.93 15.72
CA GLU A 299 -39.96 23.04 15.83
C GLU A 299 -40.68 22.03 14.93
N GLN A 300 -40.30 21.91 13.66
CA GLN A 300 -40.93 20.98 12.73
C GLN A 300 -40.81 19.54 13.22
N VAL A 301 -39.60 19.16 13.70
CA VAL A 301 -39.36 17.82 14.27
C VAL A 301 -40.19 17.57 15.51
N ALA A 302 -40.26 18.54 16.45
CA ALA A 302 -41.05 18.41 17.65
C ALA A 302 -42.56 18.23 17.34
N ARG A 303 -43.11 19.07 16.44
CA ARG A 303 -44.54 18.99 16.04
C ARG A 303 -44.85 17.69 15.30
N GLN A 304 -43.98 17.25 14.39
CA GLN A 304 -44.16 15.99 13.66
C GLN A 304 -44.13 14.81 14.60
N ALA A 305 -43.14 14.76 15.49
CA ALA A 305 -43.03 13.68 16.47
C ALA A 305 -44.24 13.61 17.42
N MET A 306 -44.79 14.78 17.82
CA MET A 306 -46.03 14.83 18.61
C MET A 306 -47.23 14.29 17.82
N GLN A 307 -47.34 14.62 16.53
CA GLN A 307 -48.45 14.11 15.68
C GLN A 307 -48.39 12.61 15.51
N ASP A 308 -47.18 12.06 15.42
CA ASP A 308 -46.92 10.62 15.18
C ASP A 308 -46.94 9.79 16.48
N ALA A 309 -46.84 10.43 17.65
CA ALA A 309 -46.83 9.76 18.94
C ALA A 309 -48.25 9.40 19.43
N GLY A 310 -48.36 8.36 20.23
CA GLY A 310 -49.60 7.95 20.90
C GLY A 310 -50.78 7.62 20.00
N GLY A 311 -50.54 7.29 18.73
CA GLY A 311 -51.62 7.02 17.76
C GLY A 311 -52.48 8.25 17.41
N GLY A 312 -51.93 9.49 17.64
CA GLY A 312 -52.60 10.76 17.34
C GLY A 312 -53.32 11.41 18.53
N ASP A 313 -53.20 10.85 19.73
CA ASP A 313 -53.73 11.49 20.96
C ASP A 313 -52.75 12.57 21.50
N ASN A 314 -52.79 13.75 20.87
CA ASN A 314 -51.87 14.87 21.17
C ASN A 314 -52.25 15.66 22.42
N ARG A 315 -53.41 15.36 23.03
CA ARG A 315 -53.96 16.17 24.16
C ARG A 315 -53.11 16.05 25.42
N ARG A 316 -52.33 15.02 25.53
CA ARG A 316 -51.49 14.73 26.69
C ARG A 316 -50.05 15.25 26.57
N ILE A 317 -49.67 15.84 25.44
CA ILE A 317 -48.30 16.34 25.26
C ILE A 317 -48.32 17.87 25.29
N VAL A 318 -47.56 18.46 26.23
CA VAL A 318 -47.39 19.92 26.37
C VAL A 318 -46.05 20.30 25.75
N LEU A 319 -46.08 21.03 24.62
CA LEU A 319 -44.89 21.49 23.92
C LEU A 319 -44.49 22.87 24.38
N ARG A 320 -43.24 23.04 24.82
CA ARG A 320 -42.62 24.34 25.12
C ARG A 320 -41.49 24.60 24.13
N LEU A 321 -41.61 25.65 23.36
CA LEU A 321 -40.64 26.05 22.35
C LEU A 321 -40.07 27.43 22.69
N PRO A 322 -38.76 27.65 22.61
CA PRO A 322 -38.21 29.01 22.61
C PRO A 322 -38.56 29.71 21.30
N GLU A 323 -38.63 31.03 21.30
CA GLU A 323 -38.98 31.83 20.12
C GLU A 323 -38.05 31.58 18.92
N GLU A 324 -36.84 31.14 19.19
CA GLU A 324 -35.78 30.86 18.20
C GLU A 324 -35.85 29.45 17.58
N ALA A 325 -36.72 28.56 18.09
CA ALA A 325 -36.78 27.15 17.67
C ALA A 325 -37.09 26.93 16.18
N THR A 326 -37.80 27.91 15.56
CA THR A 326 -38.08 27.91 14.12
C THR A 326 -36.87 28.11 13.24
N GLN A 327 -35.82 28.78 13.74
CA GLN A 327 -34.58 29.10 13.03
C GLN A 327 -33.44 28.13 13.33
N ILE A 328 -33.65 27.16 14.21
CA ILE A 328 -32.64 26.19 14.61
C ILE A 328 -32.81 24.95 13.76
N TYR A 329 -31.82 24.69 12.90
CA TYR A 329 -31.77 23.48 12.08
C TYR A 329 -30.92 22.38 12.74
N LEU A 330 -31.38 21.14 12.58
CA LEU A 330 -30.66 19.97 13.15
C LEU A 330 -29.52 19.50 12.25
N GLY A 331 -28.43 19.10 12.83
CA GLY A 331 -27.29 18.45 12.16
C GLY A 331 -27.52 16.96 11.86
N MET A 332 -28.78 16.53 11.80
CA MET A 332 -29.15 15.13 11.54
C MET A 332 -30.36 15.08 10.58
N PRO A 333 -30.54 13.95 9.84
CA PRO A 333 -31.70 13.77 8.96
C PRO A 333 -33.02 13.84 9.73
N ALA A 334 -33.99 14.61 9.21
CA ALA A 334 -35.30 14.77 9.82
C ALA A 334 -36.03 13.48 10.18
N PRO A 335 -36.06 12.42 9.34
CA PRO A 335 -36.73 11.19 9.69
C PRO A 335 -36.13 10.51 10.93
N LEU A 336 -34.81 10.64 11.15
CA LEU A 336 -34.14 10.10 12.33
C LEU A 336 -34.48 10.88 13.59
N ALA A 337 -34.49 12.23 13.48
CA ALA A 337 -34.86 13.09 14.59
C ALA A 337 -36.32 12.87 15.05
N VAL A 338 -37.22 12.79 14.09
CA VAL A 338 -38.64 12.50 14.35
C VAL A 338 -38.82 11.11 14.98
N ALA A 339 -38.16 10.10 14.43
CA ALA A 339 -38.25 8.75 14.97
C ALA A 339 -37.70 8.65 16.40
N ALA A 340 -36.55 9.29 16.68
CA ALA A 340 -35.98 9.30 18.03
C ALA A 340 -36.95 9.98 19.02
N LEU A 341 -37.43 11.17 18.68
CA LEU A 341 -38.32 11.91 19.56
C LEU A 341 -39.68 11.24 19.73
N ARG A 342 -40.26 10.64 18.67
CA ARG A 342 -41.47 9.82 18.76
C ARG A 342 -41.31 8.67 19.74
N ASN A 343 -40.20 7.91 19.65
CA ASN A 343 -39.94 6.81 20.59
C ASN A 343 -39.84 7.26 22.05
N LEU A 344 -39.27 8.44 22.31
CA LEU A 344 -39.25 9.04 23.65
C LEU A 344 -40.64 9.43 24.13
N LEU A 345 -41.44 10.06 23.27
CA LEU A 345 -42.83 10.49 23.58
C LEU A 345 -43.74 9.25 23.80
N ASP A 346 -43.66 8.25 22.91
CA ASP A 346 -44.42 6.99 23.05
C ASP A 346 -44.11 6.30 24.39
N ASN A 347 -42.80 6.31 24.78
CA ASN A 347 -42.38 5.72 26.07
C ASN A 347 -42.94 6.52 27.23
N ALA A 348 -42.87 7.86 27.19
CA ALA A 348 -43.40 8.74 28.23
C ALA A 348 -44.94 8.64 28.37
N LEU A 349 -45.67 8.60 27.25
CA LEU A 349 -47.15 8.41 27.27
C LEU A 349 -47.56 7.05 27.86
N ARG A 350 -46.77 6.01 27.66
CA ARG A 350 -47.06 4.67 28.11
C ARG A 350 -46.76 4.44 29.59
N HIS A 351 -45.65 5.03 30.08
CA HIS A 351 -45.12 4.77 31.43
C HIS A 351 -45.36 5.94 32.40
N GLY A 352 -45.68 7.12 31.89
CA GLY A 352 -45.83 8.36 32.67
C GLY A 352 -47.16 8.55 33.40
N GLY A 353 -47.99 7.49 33.50
CA GLY A 353 -49.33 7.62 34.14
C GLY A 353 -50.31 8.44 33.31
N ASP A 354 -51.26 9.08 33.96
CA ASP A 354 -52.33 9.85 33.30
C ASP A 354 -52.03 11.37 33.16
N GLU A 355 -50.91 11.82 33.73
CA GLU A 355 -50.50 13.22 33.64
C GLU A 355 -49.94 13.59 32.27
N ALA A 356 -49.81 14.90 32.01
CA ALA A 356 -49.30 15.41 30.76
C ALA A 356 -47.80 15.17 30.64
N VAL A 357 -47.36 14.74 29.44
CA VAL A 357 -45.93 14.62 29.09
C VAL A 357 -45.44 15.99 28.60
N GLU A 358 -44.35 16.46 29.18
CA GLU A 358 -43.74 17.73 28.79
C GLU A 358 -42.66 17.49 27.77
N LEU A 359 -42.69 18.26 26.66
CA LEU A 359 -41.62 18.32 25.65
C LEU A 359 -41.06 19.72 25.59
N ASP A 360 -39.84 19.92 26.10
CA ASP A 360 -39.16 21.21 26.06
C ASP A 360 -38.01 21.14 25.03
N VAL A 361 -37.92 22.18 24.19
CA VAL A 361 -36.81 22.36 23.25
C VAL A 361 -35.90 23.45 23.80
N GLN A 362 -34.60 23.14 23.87
CA GLN A 362 -33.58 24.03 24.41
C GLN A 362 -32.39 24.13 23.48
N MET A 363 -31.67 25.24 23.48
CA MET A 363 -30.43 25.41 22.78
C MET A 363 -29.31 25.71 23.78
N ALA A 364 -28.24 24.91 23.76
CA ALA A 364 -27.06 25.13 24.56
C ALA A 364 -25.81 24.63 23.84
N ASP A 365 -24.75 25.38 23.89
CA ASP A 365 -23.41 24.98 23.38
C ASP A 365 -23.39 24.51 21.91
N GLY A 366 -24.19 25.12 21.03
CA GLY A 366 -24.31 24.73 19.62
C GLY A 366 -25.02 23.38 19.40
N GLN A 367 -25.76 22.90 20.41
CA GLN A 367 -26.57 21.69 20.34
C GLN A 367 -28.04 22.02 20.61
N VAL A 368 -28.92 21.27 19.96
CA VAL A 368 -30.35 21.30 20.27
C VAL A 368 -30.66 20.19 21.25
N GLY A 369 -31.26 20.54 22.37
CA GLY A 369 -31.73 19.62 23.38
C GLY A 369 -33.24 19.43 23.32
N PHE A 370 -33.72 18.20 23.15
CA PHE A 370 -35.12 17.84 23.35
C PHE A 370 -35.25 17.16 24.71
N MET A 371 -35.95 17.77 25.61
CA MET A 371 -36.20 17.23 26.94
C MET A 371 -37.63 16.70 27.01
N VAL A 372 -37.77 15.41 27.18
CA VAL A 372 -39.05 14.74 27.42
C VAL A 372 -39.13 14.38 28.91
N ARG A 373 -40.23 14.83 29.56
CA ARG A 373 -40.49 14.53 30.98
C ARG A 373 -41.85 13.86 31.12
N ASP A 374 -41.86 12.75 31.81
CA ASP A 374 -43.10 12.10 32.27
C ASP A 374 -43.24 12.24 33.81
N HIS A 375 -44.40 11.87 34.32
CA HIS A 375 -44.76 11.91 35.72
C HIS A 375 -45.10 10.50 36.26
N GLY A 376 -44.43 9.51 35.76
CA GLY A 376 -44.56 8.12 36.17
C GLY A 376 -43.82 7.81 37.48
N PRO A 377 -43.75 6.53 37.86
CA PRO A 377 -43.12 6.10 39.12
C PRO A 377 -41.58 6.23 39.12
N GLY A 378 -40.99 6.71 38.00
CA GLY A 378 -39.55 6.73 37.82
C GLY A 378 -38.97 5.33 37.62
N ILE A 379 -37.64 5.26 37.57
CA ILE A 379 -36.87 4.03 37.32
C ILE A 379 -35.77 3.94 38.39
N ALA A 380 -35.52 2.76 38.91
CA ALA A 380 -34.47 2.53 39.88
C ALA A 380 -33.08 2.84 39.27
N GLU A 381 -32.18 3.41 40.07
CA GLU A 381 -30.84 3.81 39.60
C GLU A 381 -30.04 2.64 39.01
N ALA A 382 -30.21 1.42 39.56
CA ALA A 382 -29.61 0.20 39.01
C ALA A 382 -30.09 -0.18 37.61
N ASP A 383 -31.30 0.22 37.21
CA ASP A 383 -31.91 -0.10 35.92
C ASP A 383 -31.60 0.94 34.82
N LEU A 384 -31.07 2.12 35.21
CA LEU A 384 -30.77 3.22 34.27
C LEU A 384 -29.73 2.84 33.23
N GLU A 385 -28.73 2.04 33.60
CA GLU A 385 -27.68 1.58 32.68
C GLU A 385 -28.22 0.61 31.61
N HIS A 386 -29.30 -0.10 31.91
CA HIS A 386 -29.91 -1.11 31.04
C HIS A 386 -30.99 -0.56 30.13
N LEU A 387 -31.46 0.68 30.34
CA LEU A 387 -32.59 1.29 29.61
C LEU A 387 -32.42 1.30 28.10
N THR A 388 -31.18 1.39 27.62
CA THR A 388 -30.85 1.43 26.20
C THR A 388 -30.48 0.07 25.62
N GLU A 389 -30.48 -0.98 26.46
CA GLU A 389 -30.28 -2.35 25.98
C GLU A 389 -31.49 -2.80 25.17
N ARG A 390 -31.24 -3.60 24.13
CA ARG A 390 -32.30 -4.12 23.28
C ARG A 390 -33.16 -5.11 24.06
N PHE A 391 -34.50 -5.00 23.89
CA PHE A 391 -35.50 -5.87 24.50
C PHE A 391 -35.55 -5.81 26.04
N TRP A 392 -34.80 -4.90 26.67
CA TRP A 392 -34.88 -4.70 28.10
C TRP A 392 -36.24 -4.10 28.50
N ARG A 393 -36.84 -4.64 29.58
CA ARG A 393 -38.11 -4.21 30.12
C ARG A 393 -38.08 -4.25 31.66
N ASN A 394 -38.66 -3.23 32.25
CA ASN A 394 -38.93 -3.22 33.67
C ASN A 394 -40.37 -3.66 33.92
N GLY A 395 -40.62 -4.99 34.10
CA GLY A 395 -41.91 -5.54 34.36
C GLY A 395 -42.75 -5.91 33.12
N GLN A 396 -44.12 -6.11 33.33
CA GLN A 396 -45.02 -6.63 32.30
C GLN A 396 -45.63 -5.58 31.38
N SER A 397 -45.14 -4.36 31.33
CA SER A 397 -45.70 -3.31 30.46
C SER A 397 -45.45 -3.59 28.98
N GLY A 398 -46.50 -3.55 28.21
CA GLY A 398 -46.68 -4.03 26.84
C GLY A 398 -45.85 -3.48 25.67
N GLY A 399 -44.57 -3.09 25.85
CA GLY A 399 -43.65 -2.67 24.78
C GLY A 399 -42.69 -3.80 24.38
N CYS A 400 -42.05 -3.74 23.21
CA CYS A 400 -41.03 -4.70 22.80
C CYS A 400 -39.62 -4.38 23.29
N GLY A 401 -39.38 -3.28 24.04
CA GLY A 401 -38.08 -2.91 24.57
C GLY A 401 -37.07 -2.42 23.52
N LEU A 402 -37.49 -2.05 22.32
CA LEU A 402 -36.63 -1.55 21.25
C LEU A 402 -36.59 -0.01 21.17
N GLY A 403 -37.59 0.69 21.70
CA GLY A 403 -37.71 2.15 21.51
C GLY A 403 -36.49 2.93 21.94
N LEU A 404 -36.01 2.74 23.17
CA LEU A 404 -34.82 3.44 23.68
C LEU A 404 -33.52 2.95 23.04
N ALA A 405 -33.44 1.69 22.65
CA ALA A 405 -32.30 1.16 21.88
C ALA A 405 -32.20 1.85 20.49
N ILE A 406 -33.35 2.09 19.81
CA ILE A 406 -33.40 2.86 18.56
C ILE A 406 -32.92 4.29 18.79
N VAL A 407 -33.39 4.95 19.85
CA VAL A 407 -32.94 6.31 20.20
C VAL A 407 -31.43 6.33 20.43
N GLN A 408 -30.89 5.40 21.17
CA GLN A 408 -29.43 5.29 21.41
C GLN A 408 -28.64 5.07 20.13
N ALA A 409 -29.10 4.20 19.24
CA ALA A 409 -28.47 3.96 17.94
C ALA A 409 -28.47 5.20 17.06
N ILE A 410 -29.58 5.95 17.00
CA ILE A 410 -29.68 7.23 16.28
C ILE A 410 -28.71 8.26 16.84
N VAL A 411 -28.67 8.41 18.16
CA VAL A 411 -27.80 9.36 18.88
C VAL A 411 -26.33 9.07 18.58
N GLN A 412 -25.91 7.81 18.69
CA GLN A 412 -24.54 7.39 18.40
C GLN A 412 -24.16 7.68 16.95
N ARG A 413 -25.06 7.43 16.00
CA ARG A 413 -24.81 7.69 14.57
C ARG A 413 -24.65 9.18 14.25
N CYS A 414 -25.41 10.04 14.95
CA CYS A 414 -25.46 11.48 14.70
C CYS A 414 -24.57 12.31 15.63
N ALA A 415 -23.60 11.69 16.33
CA ALA A 415 -22.73 12.35 17.30
C ALA A 415 -23.50 13.18 18.36
N GLY A 416 -24.69 12.73 18.73
CA GLY A 416 -25.51 13.30 19.80
C GLY A 416 -25.20 12.70 21.16
N SER A 417 -26.03 13.05 22.16
CA SER A 417 -25.98 12.44 23.49
C SER A 417 -27.38 12.23 24.07
N LEU A 418 -27.53 11.18 24.87
CA LEU A 418 -28.77 10.84 25.57
C LEU A 418 -28.46 10.76 27.05
N ARG A 419 -29.29 11.44 27.89
CA ARG A 419 -29.17 11.42 29.34
C ARG A 419 -30.52 11.15 30.00
N PHE A 420 -30.49 10.36 31.04
CA PHE A 420 -31.63 10.00 31.86
C PHE A 420 -31.47 10.57 33.25
N ASP A 421 -32.50 11.25 33.77
CA ASP A 421 -32.61 11.70 35.15
C ASP A 421 -33.93 11.18 35.70
N SER A 422 -33.84 10.18 36.57
CA SER A 422 -35.02 9.54 37.17
C SER A 422 -35.21 10.02 38.60
N ARG A 423 -36.45 10.34 38.92
CA ARG A 423 -36.88 10.76 40.24
C ARG A 423 -38.14 10.00 40.66
N SER A 424 -38.54 10.14 41.89
CA SER A 424 -39.76 9.53 42.40
C SER A 424 -41.05 10.11 41.79
N ASP A 425 -40.94 11.27 41.08
CA ASP A 425 -42.02 11.98 40.42
C ASP A 425 -41.98 11.88 38.88
N GLY A 426 -41.17 10.97 38.32
CA GLY A 426 -41.07 10.69 36.89
C GLY A 426 -39.67 10.53 36.33
N LEU A 427 -39.62 10.29 35.04
CA LEU A 427 -38.37 10.17 34.25
C LEU A 427 -38.24 11.41 33.34
N ARG A 428 -37.02 11.97 33.35
CA ARG A 428 -36.62 13.03 32.43
C ARG A 428 -35.57 12.50 31.47
N VAL A 429 -35.81 12.58 30.17
CA VAL A 429 -34.88 12.14 29.11
C VAL A 429 -34.45 13.35 28.32
N LEU A 430 -33.15 13.62 28.25
CA LEU A 430 -32.57 14.70 27.47
C LEU A 430 -31.81 14.12 26.25
N LEU A 431 -32.38 14.37 25.08
CA LEU A 431 -31.78 14.08 23.77
C LEU A 431 -31.07 15.32 23.26
N ARG A 432 -29.75 15.30 23.10
CA ARG A 432 -29.00 16.41 22.50
C ARG A 432 -28.44 15.97 21.14
N VAL A 433 -28.59 16.86 20.15
CA VAL A 433 -28.13 16.66 18.80
C VAL A 433 -27.39 17.92 18.31
N PRO A 434 -26.38 17.80 17.44
CA PRO A 434 -25.69 18.96 16.89
C PRO A 434 -26.68 19.90 16.18
N ALA A 435 -26.55 21.23 16.42
CA ALA A 435 -27.23 22.24 15.63
C ALA A 435 -26.41 22.52 14.36
N ARG A 436 -27.10 22.83 13.25
CA ARG A 436 -26.43 23.38 12.07
C ARG A 436 -26.62 24.91 12.12
N PRO A 437 -25.54 25.69 11.99
CA PRO A 437 -25.67 27.14 11.84
C PRO A 437 -26.45 27.46 10.55
N VAL A 438 -27.35 28.41 10.62
CA VAL A 438 -28.00 29.00 9.44
C VAL A 438 -26.93 29.78 8.67
N HIS A 439 -26.60 29.36 7.46
CA HIS A 439 -25.76 30.11 6.53
C HIS A 439 -26.65 30.98 5.64
#